data_e317172a19f32bbeecac671c6009d4d1
#
_entry.id   e317172a19f32bbeecac671c6009d4d1
#
_cell.length_a   1.000
_cell.length_b   1.000
_cell.length_c   1.000
_cell.angle_alpha   90.00
_cell.angle_beta   90.00
_cell.angle_gamma   90.00
#
_symmetry.space_group_name_H-M   'P 1'
#
loop_
_entity.id
_entity.type
_entity.pdbx_description
1 polymer ?
#
loop_
_entity_poly.entity_id
_entity_poly.type
_entity_poly.pdbx_seq_one_letter_code
_entity_poly.pdbx_strand_id
1 'polypeptide(L)'
;FVAMPTLRQGTKDDIMLIHELAQQAFPATYRDLLSRDQMEFMMDWMYSPANLLKQMEEGHVYFIATHEGEYCGYLSVQPEEPGIFHLQKIYVLPGFQGKHIGSYLFRQAVSYIRSIHPAPCQMRLNVNRYNTRAVEFYNRMGMKEVERGDFHIGHGYYMTDYIMGLDIA
;
A
#
# COMPACT_ATOMS: atom_id res chain seq x y z
N PHE A 1 23.09 16.85 -3.65
CA PHE A 1 22.02 16.85 -2.62
C PHE A 1 20.71 16.36 -3.20
N VAL A 2 20.14 15.36 -2.59
CA VAL A 2 18.84 14.82 -2.95
C VAL A 2 17.87 15.09 -1.80
N ALA A 3 16.80 15.83 -2.09
CA ALA A 3 15.77 16.10 -1.10
C ALA A 3 15.06 14.81 -0.69
N MET A 4 14.93 14.59 0.60
CA MET A 4 14.19 13.45 1.13
C MET A 4 12.71 13.76 1.19
N PRO A 5 11.82 12.78 0.91
CA PRO A 5 10.39 12.95 1.16
C PRO A 5 10.11 13.15 2.64
N THR A 6 8.96 13.71 2.94
CA THR A 6 8.41 13.76 4.29
C THR A 6 7.14 12.94 4.36
N LEU A 7 6.83 12.43 5.55
CA LEU A 7 5.68 11.57 5.77
C LEU A 7 4.88 12.08 6.96
N ARG A 8 3.56 12.13 6.83
CA ARG A 8 2.67 12.41 7.95
C ARG A 8 1.56 11.40 8.03
N GLN A 9 1.06 11.16 9.23
CA GLN A 9 -0.10 10.30 9.42
C GLN A 9 -1.36 11.01 8.91
N GLY A 10 -2.16 10.29 8.10
CA GLY A 10 -3.44 10.77 7.66
C GLY A 10 -4.52 10.59 8.73
N THR A 11 -5.53 11.43 8.66
CA THR A 11 -6.69 11.38 9.56
C THR A 11 -7.97 11.31 8.72
N LYS A 12 -9.13 11.28 9.40
CA LYS A 12 -10.43 11.35 8.73
C LYS A 12 -10.57 12.60 7.86
N ASP A 13 -9.88 13.68 8.22
CA ASP A 13 -9.90 14.92 7.43
C ASP A 13 -9.17 14.77 6.08
N ASP A 14 -8.37 13.72 5.91
CA ASP A 14 -7.62 13.44 4.70
C ASP A 14 -8.31 12.46 3.75
N ILE A 15 -9.52 12.01 4.06
CA ILE A 15 -10.22 11.00 3.26
C ILE A 15 -10.33 11.43 1.79
N MET A 16 -10.76 12.67 1.54
CA MET A 16 -10.89 13.15 0.16
C MET A 16 -9.55 13.27 -0.54
N LEU A 17 -8.51 13.67 0.18
CA LEU A 17 -7.15 13.69 -0.37
C LEU A 17 -6.68 12.29 -0.74
N ILE A 18 -6.84 11.32 0.14
CA ILE A 18 -6.47 9.93 -0.13
C ILE A 18 -7.23 9.40 -1.35
N HIS A 19 -8.53 9.68 -1.42
CA HIS A 19 -9.36 9.32 -2.57
C HIS A 19 -8.79 9.90 -3.88
N GLU A 20 -8.43 11.17 -3.90
CA GLU A 20 -7.86 11.83 -5.08
C GLU A 20 -6.48 11.27 -5.45
N LEU A 21 -5.62 11.02 -4.48
CA LEU A 21 -4.32 10.41 -4.73
C LEU A 21 -4.45 9.01 -5.32
N ALA A 22 -5.41 8.23 -4.81
CA ALA A 22 -5.68 6.88 -5.31
C ALA A 22 -6.18 6.90 -6.76
N GLN A 23 -6.99 7.91 -7.16
CA GLN A 23 -7.45 8.06 -8.53
C GLN A 23 -6.29 8.26 -9.51
N GLN A 24 -5.17 8.80 -9.05
CA GLN A 24 -3.97 8.94 -9.87
C GLN A 24 -3.11 7.67 -9.84
N ALA A 25 -2.90 7.10 -8.67
CA ALA A 25 -1.95 6.00 -8.46
C ALA A 25 -2.48 4.65 -8.91
N PHE A 26 -3.73 4.32 -8.59
CA PHE A 26 -4.27 2.98 -8.80
C PHE A 26 -4.42 2.63 -10.30
N PRO A 27 -5.07 3.47 -11.13
CA PRO A 27 -5.18 3.15 -12.56
C PRO A 27 -3.82 3.09 -13.26
N ALA A 28 -2.88 3.94 -12.87
CA ALA A 28 -1.53 3.92 -13.44
C ALA A 28 -0.81 2.60 -13.18
N THR A 29 -1.06 1.97 -12.04
CA THR A 29 -0.46 0.69 -11.66
C THR A 29 -1.15 -0.49 -12.37
N TYR A 30 -2.46 -0.48 -12.47
CA TYR A 30 -3.23 -1.68 -12.83
C TYR A 30 -3.88 -1.68 -14.21
N ARG A 31 -3.78 -0.59 -14.99
CA ARG A 31 -4.44 -0.51 -16.30
C ARG A 31 -4.07 -1.63 -17.26
N ASP A 32 -2.85 -2.15 -17.17
CA ASP A 32 -2.36 -3.22 -18.03
C ASP A 32 -2.50 -4.60 -17.39
N LEU A 33 -2.98 -4.69 -16.15
CA LEU A 33 -3.09 -5.93 -15.39
C LEU A 33 -4.55 -6.36 -15.17
N LEU A 34 -5.47 -5.40 -15.11
CA LEU A 34 -6.87 -5.64 -14.78
C LEU A 34 -7.77 -5.04 -15.86
N SER A 35 -8.98 -5.61 -16.01
CA SER A 35 -10.00 -5.00 -16.85
C SER A 35 -10.45 -3.67 -16.26
N ARG A 36 -10.99 -2.81 -17.12
CA ARG A 36 -11.53 -1.53 -16.69
C ARG A 36 -12.62 -1.69 -15.63
N ASP A 37 -13.53 -2.66 -15.85
CA ASP A 37 -14.63 -2.92 -14.93
C ASP A 37 -14.11 -3.37 -13.55
N GLN A 38 -13.11 -4.24 -13.54
CA GLN A 38 -12.49 -4.67 -12.27
C GLN A 38 -11.78 -3.51 -11.57
N MET A 39 -11.08 -2.65 -12.31
CA MET A 39 -10.44 -1.46 -11.73
C MET A 39 -11.48 -0.53 -11.09
N GLU A 40 -12.59 -0.27 -11.78
CA GLU A 40 -13.66 0.58 -11.25
C GLU A 40 -14.27 -0.02 -9.98
N PHE A 41 -14.51 -1.33 -9.98
CA PHE A 41 -14.98 -2.02 -8.79
C PHE A 41 -13.99 -1.90 -7.62
N MET A 42 -12.71 -2.14 -7.88
CA MET A 42 -11.69 -2.08 -6.83
C MET A 42 -11.47 -0.66 -6.33
N MET A 43 -11.53 0.35 -7.21
CA MET A 43 -11.44 1.76 -6.79
C MET A 43 -12.55 2.13 -5.82
N ASP A 44 -13.80 1.73 -6.12
CA ASP A 44 -14.92 1.99 -5.22
C ASP A 44 -14.76 1.23 -3.90
N TRP A 45 -14.45 -0.07 -4.00
CA TRP A 45 -14.30 -0.94 -2.85
C TRP A 45 -13.22 -0.49 -1.88
N MET A 46 -12.05 -0.07 -2.40
CA MET A 46 -10.92 0.32 -1.57
C MET A 46 -10.89 1.80 -1.21
N TYR A 47 -11.41 2.67 -2.07
CA TYR A 47 -11.12 4.10 -1.97
C TYR A 47 -12.33 5.02 -2.00
N SER A 48 -13.56 4.52 -2.02
CA SER A 48 -14.71 5.41 -1.81
C SER A 48 -14.58 6.08 -0.45
N PRO A 49 -15.04 7.33 -0.29
CA PRO A 49 -14.94 8.00 1.01
C PRO A 49 -15.54 7.21 2.16
N ALA A 50 -16.69 6.56 1.94
CA ALA A 50 -17.32 5.71 2.97
C ALA A 50 -16.45 4.52 3.34
N ASN A 51 -15.81 3.87 2.37
CA ASN A 51 -14.95 2.72 2.62
C ASN A 51 -13.62 3.12 3.25
N LEU A 52 -13.08 4.29 2.90
CA LEU A 52 -11.90 4.83 3.58
C LEU A 52 -12.17 5.10 5.05
N LEU A 53 -13.33 5.69 5.35
CA LEU A 53 -13.73 5.90 6.75
C LEU A 53 -13.85 4.58 7.49
N LYS A 54 -14.50 3.59 6.89
CA LYS A 54 -14.66 2.26 7.47
C LYS A 54 -13.30 1.60 7.74
N GLN A 55 -12.37 1.69 6.79
CA GLN A 55 -11.02 1.16 6.96
C GLN A 55 -10.32 1.80 8.16
N MET A 56 -10.39 3.11 8.30
CA MET A 56 -9.79 3.81 9.43
C MET A 56 -10.40 3.36 10.76
N GLU A 57 -11.72 3.15 10.80
CA GLU A 57 -12.41 2.64 11.97
C GLU A 57 -12.01 1.17 12.28
N GLU A 58 -11.62 0.42 11.26
CA GLU A 58 -11.15 -0.97 11.39
C GLU A 58 -9.64 -1.07 11.68
N GLY A 59 -8.97 0.05 11.89
CA GLY A 59 -7.57 0.06 12.30
C GLY A 59 -6.55 0.30 11.19
N HIS A 60 -6.98 0.61 9.95
CA HIS A 60 -6.04 1.04 8.91
C HIS A 60 -5.47 2.41 9.27
N VAL A 61 -4.15 2.51 9.29
CA VAL A 61 -3.45 3.77 9.53
C VAL A 61 -2.81 4.20 8.22
N TYR A 62 -3.22 5.36 7.73
CA TYR A 62 -2.72 5.93 6.48
C TYR A 62 -1.59 6.92 6.75
N PHE A 63 -0.63 6.95 5.83
CA PHE A 63 0.44 7.94 5.82
C PHE A 63 0.53 8.55 4.42
N ILE A 64 0.71 9.85 4.38
CA ILE A 64 0.77 10.62 3.14
C ILE A 64 2.16 11.24 3.02
N ALA A 65 2.78 11.03 1.86
CA ALA A 65 4.13 11.51 1.58
C ALA A 65 4.13 12.73 0.69
N THR A 66 5.01 13.67 0.97
CA THR A 66 5.29 14.83 0.13
C THR A 66 6.78 14.87 -0.22
N HIS A 67 7.07 15.39 -1.39
CA HIS A 67 8.43 15.60 -1.88
C HIS A 67 8.49 16.98 -2.52
N GLU A 68 9.34 17.84 -1.98
CA GLU A 68 9.48 19.21 -2.45
C GLU A 68 8.13 19.97 -2.54
N GLY A 69 7.29 19.77 -1.52
CA GLY A 69 5.99 20.45 -1.41
C GLY A 69 4.85 19.81 -2.19
N GLU A 70 5.10 18.73 -2.92
CA GLU A 70 4.07 18.04 -3.69
C GLU A 70 3.75 16.67 -3.12
N TYR A 71 2.49 16.25 -3.17
CA TYR A 71 2.12 14.90 -2.79
C TYR A 71 2.75 13.90 -3.76
N CYS A 72 3.44 12.90 -3.23
CA CYS A 72 4.18 11.94 -4.06
C CYS A 72 3.81 10.48 -3.82
N GLY A 73 3.04 10.17 -2.78
CA GLY A 73 2.65 8.81 -2.49
C GLY A 73 1.90 8.67 -1.18
N TYR A 74 1.50 7.45 -0.89
CA TYR A 74 0.82 7.11 0.37
C TYR A 74 1.01 5.64 0.68
N LEU A 75 0.78 5.29 1.93
CA LEU A 75 0.75 3.91 2.38
C LEU A 75 -0.30 3.72 3.47
N SER A 76 -0.72 2.49 3.71
CA SER A 76 -1.53 2.17 4.86
C SER A 76 -1.11 0.84 5.48
N VAL A 77 -1.15 0.79 6.81
CA VAL A 77 -0.79 -0.39 7.61
C VAL A 77 -1.98 -0.73 8.50
N GLN A 78 -2.26 -2.02 8.64
CA GLN A 78 -3.31 -2.52 9.53
C GLN A 78 -2.77 -3.68 10.37
N PRO A 79 -2.92 -3.65 11.70
CA PRO A 79 -2.70 -4.84 12.51
C PRO A 79 -3.74 -5.89 12.15
N GLU A 80 -3.31 -7.13 11.85
CA GLU A 80 -4.24 -8.22 11.54
C GLU A 80 -4.44 -9.12 12.76
N GLU A 81 -3.38 -9.80 13.14
CA GLU A 81 -3.37 -10.68 14.32
C GLU A 81 -2.10 -10.41 15.12
N PRO A 82 -1.97 -10.90 16.35
CA PRO A 82 -0.79 -10.60 17.17
C PRO A 82 0.51 -10.90 16.42
N GLY A 83 1.38 -9.90 16.31
CA GLY A 83 2.66 -10.03 15.63
C GLY A 83 2.62 -9.99 14.10
N ILE A 84 1.45 -9.77 13.49
CA ILE A 84 1.33 -9.66 12.03
C ILE A 84 0.66 -8.35 11.66
N PHE A 85 1.34 -7.58 10.80
CA PHE A 85 0.87 -6.30 10.28
C PHE A 85 0.78 -6.39 8.77
N HIS A 86 -0.31 -5.87 8.20
CA HIS A 86 -0.48 -5.85 6.75
C HIS A 86 -0.21 -4.46 6.19
N LEU A 87 0.76 -4.37 5.29
CA LEU A 87 0.97 -3.19 4.47
C LEU A 87 -0.10 -3.24 3.37
N GLN A 88 -1.25 -2.65 3.65
CA GLN A 88 -2.43 -2.75 2.79
C GLN A 88 -2.24 -2.00 1.48
N LYS A 89 -1.57 -0.86 1.54
CA LYS A 89 -1.36 0.00 0.37
C LYS A 89 0.02 0.64 0.46
N ILE A 90 0.70 0.69 -0.68
CA ILE A 90 1.95 1.43 -0.86
C ILE A 90 2.01 1.85 -2.33
N TYR A 91 1.93 3.16 -2.58
CA TYR A 91 1.88 3.70 -3.92
C TYR A 91 2.73 4.96 -4.05
N VAL A 92 3.48 5.04 -5.15
CA VAL A 92 4.17 6.25 -5.59
C VAL A 92 3.37 6.82 -6.76
N LEU A 93 3.06 8.11 -6.72
CA LEU A 93 2.28 8.75 -7.76
C LEU A 93 3.04 8.80 -9.09
N PRO A 94 2.32 8.78 -10.25
CA PRO A 94 2.95 9.04 -11.54
C PRO A 94 3.72 10.35 -11.51
N GLY A 95 4.87 10.38 -12.16
CA GLY A 95 5.76 11.54 -12.15
C GLY A 95 6.80 11.54 -11.03
N PHE A 96 6.65 10.69 -10.03
CA PHE A 96 7.60 10.57 -8.92
C PHE A 96 8.35 9.24 -8.93
N GLN A 97 8.19 8.45 -9.98
CA GLN A 97 8.89 7.18 -10.15
C GLN A 97 10.41 7.43 -10.35
N GLY A 98 11.23 6.47 -9.91
CA GLY A 98 12.67 6.56 -10.09
C GLY A 98 13.41 7.49 -9.13
N LYS A 99 12.74 7.99 -8.09
CA LYS A 99 13.30 8.91 -7.07
C LYS A 99 13.51 8.24 -5.72
N HIS A 100 13.50 6.93 -5.66
CA HIS A 100 13.64 6.13 -4.43
C HIS A 100 12.54 6.38 -3.38
N ILE A 101 11.39 6.91 -3.80
CA ILE A 101 10.27 7.19 -2.90
C ILE A 101 9.63 5.89 -2.42
N GLY A 102 9.50 4.90 -3.30
CA GLY A 102 8.95 3.59 -2.93
C GLY A 102 9.73 2.91 -1.82
N SER A 103 11.06 2.90 -1.90
CA SER A 103 11.90 2.32 -0.84
C SER A 103 11.83 3.14 0.46
N TYR A 104 11.71 4.45 0.35
CA TYR A 104 11.47 5.32 1.52
C TYR A 104 10.15 4.94 2.21
N LEU A 105 9.06 4.85 1.45
CA LEU A 105 7.75 4.48 2.00
C LEU A 105 7.79 3.10 2.67
N PHE A 106 8.44 2.14 2.04
CA PHE A 106 8.56 0.79 2.58
C PHE A 106 9.30 0.81 3.93
N ARG A 107 10.43 1.51 3.99
CA ARG A 107 11.21 1.62 5.24
C ARG A 107 10.44 2.36 6.32
N GLN A 108 9.63 3.37 5.95
CA GLN A 108 8.77 4.08 6.91
C GLN A 108 7.68 3.18 7.47
N ALA A 109 7.10 2.31 6.66
CA ALA A 109 6.13 1.32 7.14
C ALA A 109 6.78 0.39 8.19
N VAL A 110 7.97 -0.12 7.92
CA VAL A 110 8.72 -0.96 8.87
C VAL A 110 9.03 -0.19 10.15
N SER A 111 9.49 1.05 10.03
CA SER A 111 9.80 1.91 11.19
C SER A 111 8.57 2.17 12.05
N TYR A 112 7.43 2.44 11.42
CA TYR A 112 6.18 2.63 12.14
C TYR A 112 5.79 1.37 12.92
N ILE A 113 5.84 0.20 12.28
CA ILE A 113 5.51 -1.07 12.93
C ILE A 113 6.41 -1.31 14.14
N ARG A 114 7.72 -1.08 14.00
CA ARG A 114 8.64 -1.19 15.13
C ARG A 114 8.29 -0.24 16.28
N SER A 115 7.78 0.94 15.96
CA SER A 115 7.43 1.92 16.99
C SER A 115 6.24 1.50 17.84
N ILE A 116 5.31 0.73 17.26
CA ILE A 116 4.08 0.28 17.94
C ILE A 116 4.16 -1.17 18.43
N HIS A 117 5.11 -1.95 17.93
CA HIS A 117 5.29 -3.35 18.31
C HIS A 117 6.80 -3.67 18.42
N PRO A 118 7.44 -3.37 19.57
CA PRO A 118 8.89 -3.53 19.71
C PRO A 118 9.38 -4.97 19.75
N ALA A 119 8.49 -5.95 19.94
CA ALA A 119 8.84 -7.36 19.86
C ALA A 119 8.96 -7.83 18.40
N PRO A 120 9.65 -8.97 18.14
CA PRO A 120 9.69 -9.50 16.77
C PRO A 120 8.29 -9.70 16.20
N CYS A 121 8.12 -9.35 14.93
CA CYS A 121 6.85 -9.44 14.22
C CYS A 121 7.09 -9.61 12.71
N GLN A 122 6.01 -9.65 11.93
CA GLN A 122 6.09 -9.79 10.49
C GLN A 122 5.22 -8.75 9.80
N MET A 123 5.73 -8.12 8.75
CA MET A 123 4.96 -7.30 7.85
C MET A 123 4.63 -8.11 6.60
N ARG A 124 3.36 -8.14 6.22
CA ARG A 124 2.88 -8.84 5.01
C ARG A 124 2.24 -7.86 4.05
N LEU A 125 2.21 -8.24 2.78
CA LEU A 125 1.44 -7.52 1.76
C LEU A 125 0.96 -8.48 0.68
N ASN A 126 -0.08 -8.06 -0.03
CA ASN A 126 -0.54 -8.72 -1.25
C ASN A 126 0.03 -7.98 -2.45
N VAL A 127 0.51 -8.71 -3.44
CA VAL A 127 0.96 -8.16 -4.71
C VAL A 127 0.45 -9.03 -5.85
N ASN A 128 -0.10 -8.40 -6.89
CA ASN A 128 -0.55 -9.12 -8.08
C ASN A 128 0.63 -9.87 -8.69
N ARG A 129 0.46 -11.19 -8.94
CA ARG A 129 1.54 -12.04 -9.44
C ARG A 129 2.07 -11.61 -10.81
N TYR A 130 1.26 -10.91 -11.58
CA TYR A 130 1.65 -10.41 -12.90
C TYR A 130 2.30 -9.02 -12.86
N ASN A 131 2.29 -8.36 -11.70
CA ASN A 131 3.01 -7.12 -11.49
C ASN A 131 4.47 -7.45 -11.15
N THR A 132 5.22 -7.90 -12.15
CA THR A 132 6.58 -8.39 -11.97
C THR A 132 7.52 -7.32 -11.41
N ARG A 133 7.32 -6.08 -11.82
CA ARG A 133 8.12 -4.95 -11.35
C ARG A 133 7.96 -4.74 -9.83
N ALA A 134 6.72 -4.82 -9.34
CA ALA A 134 6.47 -4.70 -7.91
C ALA A 134 7.02 -5.91 -7.15
N VAL A 135 6.83 -7.12 -7.66
CA VAL A 135 7.36 -8.35 -7.04
C VAL A 135 8.88 -8.25 -6.90
N GLU A 136 9.58 -7.83 -7.94
CA GLU A 136 11.03 -7.64 -7.90
C GLU A 136 11.44 -6.58 -6.86
N PHE A 137 10.69 -5.48 -6.78
CA PHE A 137 10.93 -4.44 -5.79
C PHE A 137 10.81 -5.00 -4.36
N TYR A 138 9.75 -5.73 -4.06
CA TYR A 138 9.57 -6.31 -2.73
C TYR A 138 10.63 -7.36 -2.39
N ASN A 139 11.05 -8.15 -3.37
CA ASN A 139 12.17 -9.08 -3.18
C ASN A 139 13.45 -8.33 -2.82
N ARG A 140 13.75 -7.22 -3.50
CA ARG A 140 14.92 -6.39 -3.20
C ARG A 140 14.83 -5.77 -1.80
N MET A 141 13.62 -5.48 -1.32
CA MET A 141 13.41 -4.96 0.02
C MET A 141 13.50 -6.02 1.12
N GLY A 142 13.72 -7.27 0.74
CA GLY A 142 13.92 -8.38 1.67
C GLY A 142 12.69 -9.24 1.93
N MET A 143 11.59 -8.99 1.23
CA MET A 143 10.39 -9.81 1.37
C MET A 143 10.52 -11.14 0.64
N LYS A 144 9.79 -12.14 1.13
CA LYS A 144 9.68 -13.47 0.53
C LYS A 144 8.23 -13.86 0.40
N GLU A 145 7.93 -14.69 -0.62
CA GLU A 145 6.59 -15.25 -0.75
C GLU A 145 6.31 -16.18 0.45
N VAL A 146 5.19 -15.94 1.13
CA VAL A 146 4.71 -16.79 2.22
C VAL A 146 3.46 -17.55 1.84
N GLU A 147 2.68 -17.05 0.90
CA GLU A 147 1.44 -17.66 0.42
C GLU A 147 1.11 -17.12 -0.97
N ARG A 148 0.25 -17.83 -1.70
CA ARG A 148 -0.33 -17.36 -2.96
C ARG A 148 -1.76 -17.83 -3.09
N GLY A 149 -2.56 -17.14 -3.90
CA GLY A 149 -3.94 -17.53 -4.13
C GLY A 149 -4.65 -16.63 -5.11
N ASP A 150 -5.85 -17.07 -5.47
CA ASP A 150 -6.82 -16.29 -6.22
C ASP A 150 -7.92 -15.91 -5.22
N PHE A 151 -7.87 -14.67 -4.73
CA PHE A 151 -8.75 -14.20 -3.67
C PHE A 151 -9.99 -13.55 -4.27
N HIS A 152 -11.17 -14.09 -3.97
CA HIS A 152 -12.42 -13.54 -4.44
C HIS A 152 -12.74 -12.23 -3.67
N ILE A 153 -13.01 -11.15 -4.40
CA ILE A 153 -13.25 -9.82 -3.81
C ILE A 153 -14.67 -9.31 -4.05
N GLY A 154 -15.55 -10.11 -4.67
CA GLY A 154 -16.92 -9.77 -4.98
C GLY A 154 -17.15 -9.59 -6.48
N HIS A 155 -18.42 -9.65 -6.90
CA HIS A 155 -18.85 -9.52 -8.30
C HIS A 155 -18.13 -10.45 -9.29
N GLY A 156 -17.65 -11.61 -8.82
CA GLY A 156 -16.90 -12.55 -9.65
C GLY A 156 -15.46 -12.13 -9.95
N TYR A 157 -14.96 -11.10 -9.32
CA TYR A 157 -13.57 -10.65 -9.48
C TYR A 157 -12.65 -11.32 -8.49
N TYR A 158 -11.40 -11.53 -8.92
CA TYR A 158 -10.35 -12.15 -8.12
C TYR A 158 -9.11 -11.30 -8.10
N MET A 159 -8.42 -11.32 -6.97
CA MET A 159 -7.04 -10.84 -6.85
C MET A 159 -6.12 -12.05 -6.94
N THR A 160 -5.32 -12.11 -7.99
CA THR A 160 -4.38 -13.21 -8.26
C THR A 160 -3.03 -12.79 -7.68
N ASP A 161 -2.80 -13.13 -6.40
CA ASP A 161 -1.73 -12.52 -5.61
C ASP A 161 -0.72 -13.51 -5.08
N TYR A 162 0.50 -12.99 -4.85
CA TYR A 162 1.39 -13.48 -3.80
C TYR A 162 1.08 -12.72 -2.52
N ILE A 163 1.16 -13.40 -1.38
CA ILE A 163 1.31 -12.75 -0.09
C ILE A 163 2.78 -12.82 0.25
N MET A 164 3.40 -11.66 0.42
CA MET A 164 4.82 -11.56 0.73
C MET A 164 4.99 -11.13 2.18
N GLY A 165 6.05 -11.60 2.83
CA GLY A 165 6.32 -11.32 4.22
C GLY A 165 7.76 -10.87 4.46
N LEU A 166 7.92 -9.99 5.46
CA LEU A 166 9.20 -9.52 5.96
C LEU A 166 9.23 -9.72 7.47
N ASP A 167 10.21 -10.46 7.95
CA ASP A 167 10.43 -10.61 9.38
C ASP A 167 11.10 -9.34 9.93
N ILE A 168 10.52 -8.78 10.97
CA ILE A 168 11.01 -7.58 11.64
C ILE A 168 11.51 -8.00 13.02
N ALA A 169 12.82 -7.92 13.20
CA ALA A 169 13.47 -8.27 14.43
C ALA A 169 13.37 -7.16 15.50
#